data_923efbebf1c15a2cfd1a5f7ccddce8f5
#
_entry.id   923efbebf1c15a2cfd1a5f7ccddce8f5
#
_cell.length_a   1.000
_cell.length_b   1.000
_cell.length_c   1.000
_cell.angle_alpha   90.00
_cell.angle_beta   90.00
_cell.angle_gamma   90.00
#
_symmetry.space_group_name_H-M   'P 1'
#
loop_
_entity.id
_entity.type
_entity.pdbx_description
1 polymer ?
#
loop_
_entity_poly.entity_id
_entity_poly.type
_entity_poly.pdbx_seq_one_letter_code
_entity_poly.pdbx_strand_id
1 'polypeptide(L)'
;RSIKLDKFSISDYKLDFGLQYTYKLNKKNTINVGAVYTLGHTLHGDAYKYHQTGTESNGSIYVQSQTGDTIPNPFKMPHTFGAGLTYVYDNRLTIGVDYTLQKWNTADLTWSKFNKESVEMNNRTKIAFGAEFVPSYISHNYLKRIRYRMGAYYSTPYNKVSYTDPDTGATSFQDGAREYGVSVGFGLPMFQSKSMLNISGQYIKVSPKFKGLMEENYLR
;
A
#
# COMPACT_ATOMS: atom_id res chain seq x y z
N ARG A 1 -12.63 1.55 36.67
CA ARG A 1 -12.72 1.35 35.24
C ARG A 1 -11.91 2.45 34.52
N SER A 2 -11.14 2.12 33.48
CA SER A 2 -10.36 3.08 32.70
C SER A 2 -10.84 3.04 31.26
N ILE A 3 -11.09 4.21 30.68
CA ILE A 3 -11.48 4.38 29.27
C ILE A 3 -10.44 5.26 28.62
N LYS A 4 -9.86 4.78 27.52
CA LYS A 4 -8.99 5.57 26.63
C LYS A 4 -9.72 5.71 25.30
N LEU A 5 -9.81 6.94 24.81
CA LEU A 5 -10.43 7.26 23.52
C LEU A 5 -9.48 8.14 22.72
N ASP A 6 -9.11 7.68 21.55
CA ASP A 6 -8.34 8.45 20.58
C ASP A 6 -9.27 8.82 19.41
N LYS A 7 -9.39 10.11 19.13
CA LYS A 7 -10.20 10.64 18.02
C LYS A 7 -9.31 11.45 17.09
N PHE A 8 -9.42 11.19 15.80
CA PHE A 8 -8.69 11.92 14.75
C PHE A 8 -9.67 12.70 13.88
N SER A 9 -9.35 13.94 13.59
CA SER A 9 -10.05 14.78 12.62
C SER A 9 -9.00 15.35 11.67
N ILE A 10 -8.94 14.83 10.45
CA ILE A 10 -7.96 15.22 9.44
C ILE A 10 -8.71 15.61 8.18
N SER A 11 -8.39 16.81 7.66
CA SER A 11 -8.90 17.29 6.37
C SER A 11 -7.75 17.95 5.63
N ASP A 12 -7.36 17.37 4.50
CA ASP A 12 -6.20 17.85 3.75
C ASP A 12 -6.33 17.50 2.26
N TYR A 13 -5.39 17.99 1.47
CA TYR A 13 -5.28 17.74 0.04
C TYR A 13 -4.16 16.75 -0.28
N LYS A 14 -4.21 16.16 -1.47
CA LYS A 14 -3.13 15.37 -2.05
C LYS A 14 -2.79 15.91 -3.44
N LEU A 15 -1.51 16.21 -3.68
CA LEU A 15 -1.03 16.67 -4.98
C LEU A 15 -0.18 15.57 -5.63
N ASP A 16 -0.65 15.14 -6.78
CA ASP A 16 0.04 14.17 -7.62
C ASP A 16 0.38 14.82 -8.97
N PHE A 17 1.64 14.74 -9.38
CA PHE A 17 2.13 15.19 -10.66
C PHE A 17 2.51 13.97 -11.50
N GLY A 18 2.01 13.88 -12.72
CA GLY A 18 2.26 12.77 -13.62
C GLY A 18 2.73 13.24 -14.99
N LEU A 19 3.70 12.51 -15.54
CA LEU A 19 4.15 12.68 -16.92
C LEU A 19 4.16 11.31 -17.59
N GLN A 20 3.63 11.26 -18.81
CA GLN A 20 3.68 10.06 -19.64
C GLN A 20 4.14 10.43 -21.04
N TYR A 21 5.04 9.63 -21.58
CA TYR A 21 5.53 9.76 -22.95
C TYR A 21 5.36 8.45 -23.69
N THR A 22 4.75 8.52 -24.88
CA THR A 22 4.55 7.37 -25.77
C THR A 22 5.46 7.49 -26.97
N TYR A 23 6.33 6.50 -27.15
CA TYR A 23 7.24 6.40 -28.30
C TYR A 23 6.87 5.23 -29.18
N LYS A 24 6.50 5.49 -30.44
CA LYS A 24 6.20 4.47 -31.45
C LYS A 24 7.48 4.12 -32.19
N LEU A 25 8.03 2.94 -31.91
CA LEU A 25 9.22 2.42 -32.63
C LEU A 25 8.86 2.10 -34.08
N ASN A 26 7.70 1.51 -34.31
CA ASN A 26 7.15 1.21 -35.62
C ASN A 26 5.64 0.96 -35.51
N LYS A 27 4.97 0.51 -36.60
CA LYS A 27 3.52 0.26 -36.64
C LYS A 27 3.03 -0.76 -35.61
N LYS A 28 3.92 -1.65 -35.13
CA LYS A 28 3.56 -2.73 -34.21
C LYS A 28 4.14 -2.57 -32.79
N ASN A 29 5.18 -1.77 -32.63
CA ASN A 29 5.91 -1.65 -31.37
C ASN A 29 5.75 -0.25 -30.78
N THR A 30 5.27 -0.19 -29.58
CA THR A 30 5.10 1.05 -28.82
C THR A 30 5.69 0.89 -27.43
N ILE A 31 6.39 1.91 -26.98
CA ILE A 31 6.92 2.02 -25.61
C ILE A 31 6.23 3.20 -24.94
N ASN A 32 5.69 2.99 -23.74
CA ASN A 32 5.21 4.06 -22.89
C ASN A 32 6.12 4.15 -21.67
N VAL A 33 6.57 5.37 -21.36
CA VAL A 33 7.33 5.67 -20.15
C VAL A 33 6.50 6.63 -19.33
N GLY A 34 6.37 6.36 -18.05
CA GLY A 34 5.63 7.19 -17.12
C GLY A 34 6.44 7.52 -15.88
N ALA A 35 6.21 8.70 -15.31
CA ALA A 35 6.73 9.10 -14.02
C ALA A 35 5.63 9.80 -13.23
N VAL A 36 5.58 9.54 -11.92
CA VAL A 36 4.61 10.14 -10.99
C VAL A 36 5.35 10.62 -9.76
N TYR A 37 4.98 11.80 -9.29
CA TYR A 37 5.47 12.36 -8.04
C TYR A 37 4.29 12.81 -7.18
N THR A 38 4.21 12.31 -5.95
CA THR A 38 3.28 12.78 -4.92
C THR A 38 4.02 13.67 -3.95
N LEU A 39 3.50 14.88 -3.76
CA LEU A 39 4.05 15.83 -2.78
C LEU A 39 3.76 15.36 -1.37
N GLY A 40 4.83 15.10 -0.61
CA GLY A 40 4.72 14.82 0.82
C GLY A 40 4.63 16.11 1.62
N HIS A 41 3.73 16.15 2.60
CA HIS A 41 3.53 17.29 3.47
C HIS A 41 2.93 16.86 4.82
N THR A 42 2.93 17.76 5.77
CA THR A 42 2.29 17.54 7.08
C THR A 42 0.78 17.70 6.91
N LEU A 43 0.00 16.72 7.37
CA LEU A 43 -1.45 16.74 7.28
C LEU A 43 -2.03 17.70 8.33
N HIS A 44 -2.94 18.56 7.88
CA HIS A 44 -3.67 19.48 8.75
C HIS A 44 -4.80 18.73 9.45
N GLY A 45 -4.82 18.85 10.76
CA GLY A 45 -5.86 18.24 11.58
C GLY A 45 -5.42 18.09 13.02
N ASP A 46 -6.34 17.59 13.83
CA ASP A 46 -6.14 17.41 15.25
C ASP A 46 -6.38 15.97 15.67
N ALA A 47 -5.56 15.51 16.60
CA ALA A 47 -5.79 14.27 17.32
C ALA A 47 -6.14 14.59 18.76
N TYR A 48 -7.24 14.04 19.22
CA TYR A 48 -7.74 14.22 20.58
C TYR A 48 -7.54 12.91 21.35
N LYS A 49 -6.86 12.97 22.48
CA LYS A 49 -6.67 11.87 23.38
C LYS A 49 -7.41 12.11 24.69
N TYR A 50 -8.33 11.24 25.00
CA TYR A 50 -9.07 11.28 26.27
C TYR A 50 -8.71 10.07 27.10
N HIS A 51 -8.38 10.34 28.36
CA HIS A 51 -8.20 9.31 29.37
C HIS A 51 -9.14 9.59 30.54
N GLN A 52 -10.02 8.66 30.80
CA GLN A 52 -11.03 8.75 31.85
C GLN A 52 -10.88 7.59 32.83
N THR A 53 -10.78 7.88 34.11
CA THR A 53 -10.81 6.87 35.17
C THR A 53 -12.03 7.09 36.04
N GLY A 54 -12.71 6.02 36.40
CA GLY A 54 -13.90 6.09 37.20
C GLY A 54 -14.17 4.81 37.96
N THR A 55 -14.95 4.93 39.04
CA THR A 55 -15.42 3.82 39.83
C THR A 55 -16.87 3.51 39.45
N GLU A 56 -17.18 2.23 39.29
CA GLU A 56 -18.55 1.78 39.06
C GLU A 56 -19.20 1.46 40.42
N SER A 57 -20.33 2.08 40.69
CA SER A 57 -21.13 1.80 41.89
C SER A 57 -22.61 1.83 41.50
N ASN A 58 -23.35 0.79 41.88
CA ASN A 58 -24.80 0.65 41.61
C ASN A 58 -25.19 0.81 40.13
N GLY A 59 -24.37 0.29 39.19
CA GLY A 59 -24.62 0.39 37.76
C GLY A 59 -24.34 1.77 37.13
N SER A 60 -23.86 2.72 37.94
CA SER A 60 -23.47 4.05 37.48
C SER A 60 -21.94 4.22 37.53
N ILE A 61 -21.36 4.87 36.49
CA ILE A 61 -19.94 5.16 36.46
C ILE A 61 -19.71 6.58 36.97
N TYR A 62 -19.00 6.70 38.08
CA TYR A 62 -18.58 7.97 38.66
C TYR A 62 -17.16 8.30 38.10
N VAL A 63 -17.06 9.33 37.32
CA VAL A 63 -15.77 9.80 36.76
C VAL A 63 -14.96 10.46 37.88
N GLN A 64 -13.79 9.89 38.17
CA GLN A 64 -12.86 10.43 39.18
C GLN A 64 -11.83 11.37 38.58
N SER A 65 -11.39 11.09 37.36
CA SER A 65 -10.41 11.90 36.65
C SER A 65 -10.66 11.83 35.17
N GLN A 66 -10.55 12.99 34.51
CA GLN A 66 -10.61 13.11 33.05
C GLN A 66 -9.46 14.00 32.59
N THR A 67 -8.64 13.49 31.69
CA THR A 67 -7.57 14.24 31.04
C THR A 67 -7.79 14.20 29.53
N GLY A 68 -7.71 15.35 28.88
CA GLY A 68 -7.81 15.46 27.43
C GLY A 68 -6.66 16.28 26.88
N ASP A 69 -5.98 15.74 25.89
CA ASP A 69 -4.91 16.42 25.16
C ASP A 69 -5.23 16.52 23.67
N THR A 70 -4.88 17.67 23.08
CA THR A 70 -5.02 17.89 21.64
C THR A 70 -3.64 17.99 21.01
N ILE A 71 -3.42 17.21 19.97
CA ILE A 71 -2.16 17.16 19.23
C ILE A 71 -2.41 17.70 17.84
N PRO A 72 -1.90 18.88 17.51
CA PRO A 72 -2.02 19.42 16.16
C PRO A 72 -1.12 18.69 15.17
N ASN A 73 -1.61 18.54 13.96
CA ASN A 73 -0.87 17.97 12.83
C ASN A 73 -0.18 16.62 13.14
N PRO A 74 -0.95 15.60 13.56
CA PRO A 74 -0.40 14.35 14.11
C PRO A 74 0.33 13.48 13.10
N PHE A 75 0.09 13.69 11.80
CA PHE A 75 0.61 12.85 10.72
C PHE A 75 1.27 13.65 9.60
N LYS A 76 2.19 13.00 8.90
CA LYS A 76 2.86 13.53 7.72
C LYS A 76 2.80 12.53 6.57
N MET A 77 2.41 12.98 5.39
CA MET A 77 2.49 12.17 4.17
C MET A 77 3.92 12.13 3.63
N PRO A 78 4.41 10.96 3.21
CA PRO A 78 5.71 10.86 2.59
C PRO A 78 5.71 11.35 1.14
N HIS A 79 6.85 11.86 0.67
CA HIS A 79 7.09 12.02 -0.75
C HIS A 79 7.09 10.65 -1.42
N THR A 80 6.34 10.53 -2.53
CA THR A 80 6.29 9.30 -3.31
C THR A 80 6.75 9.56 -4.73
N PHE A 81 7.64 8.70 -5.22
CA PHE A 81 8.16 8.71 -6.58
C PHE A 81 7.77 7.41 -7.25
N GLY A 82 7.20 7.50 -8.44
CA GLY A 82 6.86 6.35 -9.27
C GLY A 82 7.47 6.50 -10.65
N ALA A 83 7.95 5.39 -11.23
CA ALA A 83 8.38 5.30 -12.61
C ALA A 83 7.87 3.99 -13.21
N GLY A 84 7.40 4.04 -14.46
CA GLY A 84 6.86 2.89 -15.15
C GLY A 84 7.30 2.84 -16.60
N LEU A 85 7.47 1.62 -17.10
CA LEU A 85 7.77 1.31 -18.47
C LEU A 85 6.80 0.25 -18.98
N THR A 86 6.12 0.53 -20.10
CA THR A 86 5.24 -0.44 -20.74
C THR A 86 5.63 -0.60 -22.20
N TYR A 87 5.80 -1.85 -22.60
CA TYR A 87 6.02 -2.24 -24.00
C TYR A 87 4.76 -2.90 -24.54
N VAL A 88 4.32 -2.46 -25.72
CA VAL A 88 3.17 -2.98 -26.44
C VAL A 88 3.59 -3.48 -27.81
N TYR A 89 3.30 -4.74 -28.10
CA TYR A 89 3.54 -5.38 -29.38
C TYR A 89 2.24 -5.74 -30.07
N ASP A 90 2.00 -5.16 -31.25
CA ASP A 90 0.87 -5.44 -32.16
C ASP A 90 -0.52 -5.42 -31.45
N ASN A 91 -0.64 -4.65 -30.37
CA ASN A 91 -1.77 -4.67 -29.43
C ASN A 91 -2.09 -6.06 -28.83
N ARG A 92 -1.26 -7.09 -29.09
CA ARG A 92 -1.46 -8.46 -28.62
C ARG A 92 -0.72 -8.76 -27.34
N LEU A 93 0.47 -8.20 -27.20
CA LEU A 93 1.29 -8.39 -26.01
C LEU A 93 1.55 -7.03 -25.38
N THR A 94 1.21 -6.91 -24.10
CA THR A 94 1.57 -5.76 -23.28
C THR A 94 2.39 -6.26 -22.10
N ILE A 95 3.56 -5.70 -21.87
CA ILE A 95 4.41 -6.00 -20.72
C ILE A 95 4.71 -4.68 -20.04
N GLY A 96 4.56 -4.63 -18.71
CA GLY A 96 4.83 -3.45 -17.92
C GLY A 96 5.65 -3.77 -16.68
N VAL A 97 6.48 -2.80 -16.30
CA VAL A 97 7.24 -2.80 -15.04
C VAL A 97 7.06 -1.45 -14.39
N ASP A 98 6.73 -1.45 -13.11
CA ASP A 98 6.55 -0.25 -12.31
C ASP A 98 7.44 -0.31 -11.08
N TYR A 99 8.03 0.83 -10.75
CA TYR A 99 8.82 1.07 -9.54
C TYR A 99 8.20 2.20 -8.75
N THR A 100 8.00 2.00 -7.46
CA THR A 100 7.50 3.03 -6.55
C THR A 100 8.38 3.12 -5.31
N LEU A 101 8.78 4.33 -4.96
CA LEU A 101 9.53 4.67 -3.76
C LEU A 101 8.74 5.64 -2.89
N GLN A 102 8.43 5.27 -1.66
CA GLN A 102 7.79 6.13 -0.65
C GLN A 102 8.81 6.44 0.45
N LYS A 103 9.07 7.72 0.69
CA LYS A 103 10.07 8.16 1.68
C LYS A 103 9.48 8.30 3.08
N TRP A 104 9.06 7.18 3.66
CA TRP A 104 8.49 7.16 5.02
C TRP A 104 9.49 7.51 6.12
N ASN A 105 10.79 7.33 5.90
CA ASN A 105 11.82 7.72 6.88
C ASN A 105 11.85 9.24 7.14
N THR A 106 11.27 10.05 6.26
CA THR A 106 11.12 11.50 6.42
C THR A 106 9.76 11.91 6.96
N ALA A 107 8.84 10.95 7.12
CA ALA A 107 7.51 11.17 7.67
C ALA A 107 7.62 11.19 9.21
N ASP A 108 7.63 12.37 9.78
CA ASP A 108 7.61 12.54 11.23
C ASP A 108 6.19 12.29 11.78
N LEU A 109 6.05 11.30 12.66
CA LEU A 109 4.79 11.00 13.33
C LEU A 109 4.77 11.69 14.70
N THR A 110 4.27 12.91 14.74
CA THR A 110 4.12 13.68 15.98
C THR A 110 3.29 12.92 17.02
N TRP A 111 2.30 12.16 16.57
CA TRP A 111 1.49 11.30 17.42
C TRP A 111 2.31 10.27 18.21
N SER A 112 3.29 9.64 17.59
CA SER A 112 4.12 8.63 18.27
C SER A 112 5.03 9.26 19.33
N LYS A 113 5.58 10.43 19.02
CA LYS A 113 6.41 11.19 19.98
C LYS A 113 5.60 11.60 21.21
N PHE A 114 4.35 12.00 21.00
CA PHE A 114 3.47 12.37 22.09
C PHE A 114 3.14 11.18 23.00
N ASN A 115 2.95 9.99 22.43
CA ASN A 115 2.71 8.76 23.18
C ASN A 115 3.98 8.18 23.79
N LYS A 116 5.15 8.80 23.62
CA LYS A 116 6.46 8.27 24.01
C LYS A 116 6.76 6.90 23.37
N GLU A 117 6.12 6.61 22.26
CA GLU A 117 6.38 5.43 21.47
C GLU A 117 7.48 5.73 20.46
N SER A 118 8.54 4.96 20.48
CA SER A 118 9.57 5.03 19.46
C SER A 118 9.05 4.32 18.22
N VAL A 119 8.59 5.08 17.22
CA VAL A 119 8.22 4.55 15.91
C VAL A 119 9.28 4.95 14.92
N GLU A 120 10.00 3.96 14.40
CA GLU A 120 10.92 4.16 13.29
C GLU A 120 10.29 3.66 12.00
N MET A 121 10.50 4.40 10.93
CA MET A 121 9.99 4.06 9.60
C MET A 121 11.10 3.92 8.58
N ASN A 122 10.96 2.93 7.71
CA ASN A 122 11.81 2.71 6.55
C ASN A 122 11.15 3.26 5.28
N ASN A 123 11.97 3.58 4.29
CA ASN A 123 11.45 3.83 2.96
C ASN A 123 10.84 2.55 2.39
N ARG A 124 9.62 2.67 1.85
CA ARG A 124 8.96 1.58 1.16
C ARG A 124 9.31 1.61 -0.32
N THR A 125 9.80 0.49 -0.82
CA THR A 125 10.02 0.26 -2.24
C THR A 125 9.07 -0.82 -2.73
N LYS A 126 8.39 -0.56 -3.86
CA LYS A 126 7.56 -1.57 -4.53
C LYS A 126 7.98 -1.68 -5.98
N ILE A 127 8.21 -2.91 -6.43
CA ILE A 127 8.44 -3.25 -7.83
C ILE A 127 7.28 -4.15 -8.25
N ALA A 128 6.65 -3.81 -9.38
CA ALA A 128 5.56 -4.61 -9.94
C ALA A 128 5.86 -4.93 -11.40
N PHE A 129 5.48 -6.13 -11.81
CA PHE A 129 5.55 -6.63 -13.18
C PHE A 129 4.17 -7.10 -13.59
N GLY A 130 3.77 -6.77 -14.83
CA GLY A 130 2.51 -7.21 -15.41
C GLY A 130 2.67 -7.56 -16.88
N ALA A 131 1.92 -8.58 -17.33
CA ALA A 131 1.84 -8.96 -18.73
C ALA A 131 0.40 -9.30 -19.12
N GLU A 132 -0.01 -8.85 -20.29
CA GLU A 132 -1.27 -9.23 -20.94
C GLU A 132 -0.96 -9.76 -22.34
N PHE A 133 -1.55 -10.90 -22.69
CA PHE A 133 -1.41 -11.51 -24.00
C PHE A 133 -2.78 -11.87 -24.59
N VAL A 134 -3.00 -11.47 -25.85
CA VAL A 134 -4.19 -11.82 -26.62
C VAL A 134 -3.74 -12.44 -27.93
N PRO A 135 -3.92 -13.75 -28.13
CA PRO A 135 -3.46 -14.44 -29.33
C PRO A 135 -4.01 -13.85 -30.63
N SER A 136 -5.30 -13.50 -30.67
CA SER A 136 -5.92 -12.86 -31.83
C SER A 136 -7.29 -12.25 -31.46
N TYR A 137 -7.51 -10.99 -31.81
CA TYR A 137 -8.81 -10.32 -31.59
C TYR A 137 -9.92 -10.76 -32.55
N ILE A 138 -9.54 -11.27 -33.75
CA ILE A 138 -10.46 -11.49 -34.90
C ILE A 138 -10.73 -12.98 -35.12
N SER A 139 -10.12 -13.87 -34.34
CA SER A 139 -10.25 -15.31 -34.54
C SER A 139 -11.67 -15.81 -34.29
N HIS A 140 -12.16 -16.75 -35.11
CA HIS A 140 -13.38 -17.51 -34.83
C HIS A 140 -13.24 -18.42 -33.59
N ASN A 141 -12.01 -18.82 -33.26
CA ASN A 141 -11.73 -19.59 -32.05
C ASN A 141 -11.81 -18.68 -30.82
N TYR A 142 -12.74 -19.00 -29.91
CA TYR A 142 -12.98 -18.23 -28.70
C TYR A 142 -11.73 -18.10 -27.82
N LEU A 143 -10.97 -19.20 -27.61
CA LEU A 143 -9.76 -19.22 -26.77
C LEU A 143 -8.68 -18.25 -27.27
N LYS A 144 -8.60 -17.99 -28.57
CA LYS A 144 -7.66 -17.03 -29.14
C LYS A 144 -8.05 -15.57 -28.88
N ARG A 145 -9.30 -15.30 -28.47
CA ARG A 145 -9.79 -13.97 -28.16
C ARG A 145 -9.73 -13.64 -26.65
N ILE A 146 -9.46 -14.65 -25.83
CA ILE A 146 -9.28 -14.47 -24.40
C ILE A 146 -8.03 -13.62 -24.14
N ARG A 147 -8.14 -12.70 -23.19
CA ARG A 147 -6.98 -11.96 -22.65
C ARG A 147 -6.40 -12.73 -21.48
N TYR A 148 -5.18 -13.18 -21.63
CA TYR A 148 -4.41 -13.88 -20.59
C TYR A 148 -3.57 -12.84 -19.85
N ARG A 149 -3.68 -12.78 -18.55
CA ARG A 149 -2.99 -11.81 -17.71
C ARG A 149 -2.21 -12.49 -16.62
N MET A 150 -1.03 -11.97 -16.35
CA MET A 150 -0.24 -12.36 -15.20
C MET A 150 0.42 -11.13 -14.59
N GLY A 151 0.66 -11.20 -13.28
CA GLY A 151 1.34 -10.14 -12.56
C GLY A 151 2.09 -10.68 -11.36
N ALA A 152 3.13 -9.97 -10.97
CA ALA A 152 3.87 -10.22 -9.76
C ALA A 152 4.34 -8.90 -9.18
N TYR A 153 4.44 -8.81 -7.85
CA TYR A 153 5.05 -7.67 -7.21
C TYR A 153 5.81 -8.05 -5.94
N TYR A 154 6.73 -7.20 -5.60
CA TYR A 154 7.49 -7.23 -4.36
C TYR A 154 7.44 -5.87 -3.70
N SER A 155 7.21 -5.83 -2.38
CA SER A 155 7.20 -4.60 -1.59
C SER A 155 7.98 -4.77 -0.31
N THR A 156 8.86 -3.80 -0.02
CA THR A 156 9.54 -3.72 1.28
C THR A 156 8.59 -3.12 2.33
N PRO A 157 8.76 -3.45 3.63
CA PRO A 157 7.99 -2.82 4.69
C PRO A 157 8.37 -1.34 4.85
N TYR A 158 7.41 -0.52 5.27
CA TYR A 158 7.66 0.86 5.69
C TYR A 158 7.78 1.00 7.19
N ASN A 159 7.26 0.04 7.96
CA ASN A 159 7.30 0.04 9.42
C ASN A 159 8.47 -0.77 9.95
N LYS A 160 9.02 -0.32 11.06
CA LYS A 160 9.89 -1.11 11.92
C LYS A 160 9.09 -1.53 13.17
N VAL A 161 9.36 -2.70 13.67
CA VAL A 161 8.74 -3.26 14.88
C VAL A 161 9.78 -3.31 15.97
N SER A 162 9.44 -2.82 17.16
CA SER A 162 10.30 -2.96 18.33
C SER A 162 10.27 -4.41 18.81
N TYR A 163 11.44 -4.98 18.95
CA TYR A 163 11.64 -6.31 19.51
C TYR A 163 12.50 -6.23 20.74
N THR A 164 12.02 -6.78 21.83
CA THR A 164 12.79 -6.95 23.05
C THR A 164 13.25 -8.40 23.13
N ASP A 165 14.54 -8.60 23.09
CA ASP A 165 15.15 -9.92 23.24
C ASP A 165 14.83 -10.47 24.64
N PRO A 166 14.17 -11.65 24.73
CA PRO A 166 13.81 -12.23 26.02
C PRO A 166 15.01 -12.65 26.88
N ASP A 167 16.17 -12.92 26.26
CA ASP A 167 17.36 -13.39 26.97
C ASP A 167 18.22 -12.23 27.49
N THR A 168 18.32 -11.15 26.74
CA THR A 168 19.18 -10.01 27.07
C THR A 168 18.42 -8.79 27.58
N GLY A 169 17.08 -8.73 27.40
CA GLY A 169 16.24 -7.58 27.67
C GLY A 169 16.52 -6.37 26.76
N ALA A 170 17.40 -6.50 25.78
CA ALA A 170 17.73 -5.43 24.85
C ALA A 170 16.59 -5.21 23.83
N THR A 171 16.16 -3.95 23.68
CA THR A 171 15.15 -3.57 22.69
C THR A 171 15.85 -3.10 21.41
N SER A 172 15.51 -3.69 20.28
CA SER A 172 15.99 -3.33 18.95
C SER A 172 14.84 -3.13 17.97
N PHE A 173 15.04 -2.28 16.95
CA PHE A 173 14.07 -2.10 15.87
C PHE A 173 14.40 -3.05 14.72
N GLN A 174 13.44 -3.87 14.35
CA GLN A 174 13.54 -4.83 13.25
C GLN A 174 12.63 -4.39 12.09
N ASP A 175 13.04 -4.67 10.85
CA ASP A 175 12.20 -4.41 9.68
C ASP A 175 10.90 -5.23 9.77
N GLY A 176 9.78 -4.61 9.44
CA GLY A 176 8.49 -5.26 9.33
C GLY A 176 8.44 -6.34 8.23
N ALA A 177 7.26 -6.84 7.95
CA ALA A 177 7.07 -7.91 6.97
C ALA A 177 7.18 -7.40 5.52
N ARG A 178 7.84 -8.18 4.67
CA ARG A 178 7.88 -8.00 3.21
C ARG A 178 6.66 -8.62 2.59
N GLU A 179 6.21 -8.05 1.48
CA GLU A 179 5.02 -8.53 0.77
C GLU A 179 5.39 -8.96 -0.64
N TYR A 180 4.96 -10.16 -1.01
CA TYR A 180 5.08 -10.75 -2.34
C TYR A 180 3.69 -11.07 -2.85
N GLY A 181 3.38 -10.69 -4.06
CA GLY A 181 2.11 -11.02 -4.68
C GLY A 181 2.30 -11.57 -6.08
N VAL A 182 1.53 -12.60 -6.40
CA VAL A 182 1.39 -13.11 -7.77
C VAL A 182 -0.08 -13.15 -8.14
N SER A 183 -0.40 -12.86 -9.39
CA SER A 183 -1.76 -12.86 -9.89
C SER A 183 -1.86 -13.45 -11.27
N VAL A 184 -2.98 -14.08 -11.55
CA VAL A 184 -3.38 -14.55 -12.88
C VAL A 184 -4.80 -14.10 -13.16
N GLY A 185 -5.10 -13.83 -14.43
CA GLY A 185 -6.42 -13.36 -14.81
C GLY A 185 -6.76 -13.66 -16.25
N PHE A 186 -8.07 -13.72 -16.52
CA PHE A 186 -8.64 -13.96 -17.83
C PHE A 186 -9.69 -12.89 -18.14
N GLY A 187 -9.55 -12.27 -19.32
CA GLY A 187 -10.60 -11.40 -19.87
C GLY A 187 -11.35 -12.14 -20.96
N LEU A 188 -12.59 -12.49 -20.67
CA LEU A 188 -13.49 -13.28 -21.53
C LEU A 188 -14.38 -12.33 -22.33
N PRO A 189 -14.22 -12.19 -23.65
CA PRO A 189 -15.12 -11.37 -24.46
C PRO A 189 -16.50 -12.02 -24.53
N MET A 190 -17.54 -11.25 -24.21
CA MET A 190 -18.92 -11.72 -24.26
C MET A 190 -19.42 -11.77 -25.71
N PHE A 191 -20.20 -12.81 -26.02
CA PHE A 191 -20.81 -12.97 -27.34
C PHE A 191 -21.77 -11.80 -27.63
N GLN A 192 -21.70 -11.24 -28.83
CA GLN A 192 -22.58 -10.18 -29.33
C GLN A 192 -22.60 -8.85 -28.56
N SER A 193 -21.72 -8.65 -27.59
CA SER A 193 -21.62 -7.40 -26.86
C SER A 193 -20.18 -6.86 -26.88
N LYS A 194 -20.04 -5.55 -26.70
CA LYS A 194 -18.71 -4.93 -26.46
C LYS A 194 -18.21 -5.18 -25.02
N SER A 195 -18.91 -6.02 -24.26
CA SER A 195 -18.65 -6.29 -22.86
C SER A 195 -17.59 -7.39 -22.70
N MET A 196 -16.86 -7.33 -21.59
CA MET A 196 -15.84 -8.31 -21.22
C MET A 196 -16.05 -8.73 -19.77
N LEU A 197 -16.05 -10.03 -19.51
CA LEU A 197 -16.03 -10.59 -18.16
C LEU A 197 -14.56 -10.77 -17.74
N ASN A 198 -14.16 -10.16 -16.63
CA ASN A 198 -12.83 -10.33 -16.08
C ASN A 198 -12.88 -11.21 -14.84
N ILE A 199 -12.05 -12.26 -14.81
CA ILE A 199 -11.88 -13.16 -13.68
C ILE A 199 -10.42 -13.14 -13.33
N SER A 200 -10.08 -12.94 -12.05
CA SER A 200 -8.70 -12.94 -11.59
C SER A 200 -8.58 -13.58 -10.22
N GLY A 201 -7.43 -14.20 -9.97
CA GLY A 201 -7.02 -14.69 -8.67
C GLY A 201 -5.66 -14.11 -8.30
N GLN A 202 -5.47 -13.80 -7.03
CA GLN A 202 -4.23 -13.27 -6.50
C GLN A 202 -3.84 -14.02 -5.23
N TYR A 203 -2.57 -14.42 -5.15
CA TYR A 203 -1.95 -14.94 -3.94
C TYR A 203 -0.96 -13.92 -3.41
N ILE A 204 -1.07 -13.61 -2.12
CA ILE A 204 -0.21 -12.66 -1.42
C ILE A 204 0.42 -13.37 -0.24
N LYS A 205 1.76 -13.29 -0.14
CA LYS A 205 2.54 -13.77 0.97
C LYS A 205 3.17 -12.58 1.70
N VAL A 206 2.88 -12.45 2.99
CA VAL A 206 3.49 -11.50 3.90
C VAL A 206 4.50 -12.25 4.75
N SER A 207 5.78 -11.99 4.52
CA SER A 207 6.89 -12.73 5.15
C SER A 207 7.76 -11.78 5.98
N PRO A 208 7.71 -11.88 7.31
CA PRO A 208 8.62 -11.15 8.18
C PRO A 208 10.02 -11.74 8.11
N LYS A 209 11.04 -10.90 8.26
CA LYS A 209 12.43 -11.35 8.45
C LYS A 209 12.67 -11.94 9.82
N PHE A 210 11.81 -11.60 10.77
CA PHE A 210 12.00 -11.86 12.17
C PHE A 210 11.03 -12.95 12.65
N LYS A 211 11.54 -13.91 13.45
CA LYS A 211 10.77 -15.08 13.95
C LYS A 211 9.63 -14.75 14.91
N GLY A 212 9.56 -13.52 15.42
CA GLY A 212 8.50 -13.07 16.35
C GLY A 212 7.24 -12.53 15.68
N LEU A 213 7.24 -12.35 14.35
CA LEU A 213 6.07 -11.90 13.59
C LEU A 213 5.44 -13.08 12.85
N MET A 214 4.11 -13.08 12.76
CA MET A 214 3.39 -14.13 12.03
C MET A 214 3.56 -13.97 10.51
N GLU A 215 3.79 -15.09 9.85
CA GLU A 215 3.71 -15.19 8.39
C GLU A 215 2.24 -15.31 7.99
N GLU A 216 1.81 -14.49 7.03
CA GLU A 216 0.42 -14.46 6.59
C GLU A 216 0.34 -14.74 5.09
N ASN A 217 -0.66 -15.53 4.71
CA ASN A 217 -0.94 -15.86 3.32
C ASN A 217 -2.39 -15.52 3.00
N TYR A 218 -2.62 -14.78 1.92
CA TYR A 218 -3.95 -14.39 1.46
C TYR A 218 -4.20 -14.87 0.06
N LEU A 219 -5.40 -15.44 -0.16
CA LEU A 219 -5.96 -15.70 -1.48
C LEU A 219 -7.14 -14.74 -1.71
N ARG A 220 -7.12 -14.02 -2.81
CA ARG A 220 -8.19 -13.10 -3.21
C ARG A 220 -8.71 -13.41 -4.60
#